data_c86ba329e1efc5f94fa8de0c2ff5c58d
#
_entry.id   c86ba329e1efc5f94fa8de0c2ff5c58d
#
_cell.length_a   1.000
_cell.length_b   1.000
_cell.length_c   1.000
_cell.angle_alpha   90.00
_cell.angle_beta   90.00
_cell.angle_gamma   90.00
#
_symmetry.space_group_name_H-M   'P 1'
#
loop_
_entity.id
_entity.type
_entity.pdbx_description
1 polymer ?
#
loop_
_entity_poly.entity_id
_entity_poly.type
_entity_poly.pdbx_seq_one_letter_code
_entity_poly.pdbx_strand_id
1 'polypeptide(L)'
;KIVASISDRRCDQDFIRKLFFAGMNVVRMNTAHATEEGIRTIVKNVRAVSPHIGIMIDTKGPEVRTTGVAEPIHYNVGDVVKIFGRPEMDTSHDIINLSYPDIAADVKVGDDLLFDDGELDMKVIDNQGPMLVAEVQNEGFLGSHKSVNVPGEHIDLPALTEKDRKNILLAIELDIDFIAHSFVRNAADVKAVQDILDAHNSDIKIISKIENQEGVDNIDEILAVSDGIMVARGDMGVEIPIREVPAIQKKIIKKVYHAEKVVITATQMLDSMIKNPRPTRAETTDVANAIYDGTSAVMLSGESAAGKYPVEAVEMMAKIAERAEAAIDYKKNFFHYERAANQNVTDAVCHAA
;
A
#
# COMPACT_ATOMS: atom_id res chain seq x y z
N LYS A 1 4.24 0.73 16.61
CA LYS A 1 3.58 -0.58 16.48
C LYS A 1 4.13 -1.33 15.26
N ILE A 2 3.89 -2.67 15.19
CA ILE A 2 4.34 -3.53 14.09
C ILE A 2 3.11 -4.17 13.45
N VAL A 3 2.95 -3.93 12.15
CA VAL A 3 1.97 -4.60 11.28
C VAL A 3 2.68 -5.71 10.53
N ALA A 4 2.19 -6.94 10.60
CA ALA A 4 2.74 -8.06 9.86
C ALA A 4 1.70 -8.67 8.93
N SER A 5 2.04 -8.81 7.64
CA SER A 5 1.17 -9.48 6.68
C SER A 5 1.21 -10.99 6.89
N ILE A 6 0.03 -11.61 6.83
CA ILE A 6 -0.14 -13.07 6.92
C ILE A 6 -0.92 -13.54 5.69
N SER A 7 -0.54 -14.69 5.17
CA SER A 7 -1.28 -15.39 4.11
C SER A 7 -2.05 -16.59 4.66
N ASP A 8 -3.08 -17.01 3.93
CA ASP A 8 -3.87 -18.23 4.24
C ASP A 8 -3.05 -19.52 4.19
N ARG A 9 -1.89 -19.50 3.53
CA ARG A 9 -0.96 -20.65 3.45
C ARG A 9 -0.24 -20.93 4.77
N ARG A 10 -0.10 -19.91 5.64
CA ARG A 10 0.59 -20.02 6.92
C ARG A 10 -0.08 -19.11 7.94
N CYS A 11 -1.14 -19.60 8.54
CA CYS A 11 -1.97 -18.83 9.48
C CYS A 11 -2.44 -19.65 10.69
N ASP A 12 -1.73 -20.73 11.04
CA ASP A 12 -2.03 -21.51 12.23
C ASP A 12 -1.75 -20.73 13.52
N GLN A 13 -2.41 -21.11 14.61
CA GLN A 13 -2.35 -20.39 15.88
C GLN A 13 -0.93 -20.36 16.46
N ASP A 14 -0.12 -21.40 16.26
CA ASP A 14 1.26 -21.44 16.79
C ASP A 14 2.14 -20.45 16.05
N PHE A 15 1.97 -20.30 14.73
CA PHE A 15 2.66 -19.30 13.95
C PHE A 15 2.25 -17.88 14.37
N ILE A 16 0.94 -17.60 14.47
CA ILE A 16 0.43 -16.30 14.92
C ILE A 16 0.94 -15.96 16.32
N ARG A 17 0.96 -16.94 17.24
CA ARG A 17 1.49 -16.76 18.59
C ARG A 17 2.97 -16.40 18.58
N LYS A 18 3.78 -17.05 17.74
CA LYS A 18 5.20 -16.71 17.58
C LYS A 18 5.39 -15.28 17.08
N LEU A 19 4.63 -14.84 16.07
CA LEU A 19 4.69 -13.46 15.59
C LEU A 19 4.26 -12.46 16.68
N PHE A 20 3.21 -12.77 17.44
CA PHE A 20 2.73 -11.93 18.53
C PHE A 20 3.80 -11.73 19.62
N PHE A 21 4.43 -12.81 20.08
CA PHE A 21 5.52 -12.73 21.06
C PHE A 21 6.80 -12.11 20.48
N ALA A 22 7.00 -12.17 19.17
CA ALA A 22 8.08 -11.46 18.48
C ALA A 22 7.87 -9.94 18.42
N GLY A 23 6.65 -9.44 18.69
CA GLY A 23 6.34 -8.01 18.75
C GLY A 23 5.27 -7.54 17.78
N MET A 24 4.61 -8.42 17.04
CA MET A 24 3.49 -8.05 16.14
C MET A 24 2.30 -7.52 16.94
N ASN A 25 1.74 -6.41 16.47
CA ASN A 25 0.55 -5.79 17.06
C ASN A 25 -0.70 -5.91 16.17
N VAL A 26 -0.51 -5.93 14.85
CA VAL A 26 -1.60 -5.97 13.87
C VAL A 26 -1.28 -7.01 12.81
N VAL A 27 -2.25 -7.86 12.50
CA VAL A 27 -2.23 -8.75 11.34
C VAL A 27 -2.85 -8.03 10.15
N ARG A 28 -2.13 -7.99 9.03
CA ARG A 28 -2.66 -7.51 7.76
C ARG A 28 -2.91 -8.68 6.81
N MET A 29 -4.06 -8.67 6.13
CA MET A 29 -4.43 -9.59 5.07
C MET A 29 -4.57 -8.84 3.75
N ASN A 30 -3.81 -9.24 2.72
CA ASN A 30 -3.95 -8.70 1.37
C ASN A 30 -5.09 -9.42 0.64
N THR A 31 -6.21 -8.74 0.43
CA THR A 31 -7.40 -9.33 -0.19
C THR A 31 -7.26 -9.54 -1.70
N ALA A 32 -6.21 -9.01 -2.33
CA ALA A 32 -5.91 -9.32 -3.73
C ALA A 32 -5.71 -10.83 -3.94
N HIS A 33 -5.07 -11.49 -2.97
CA HIS A 33 -4.70 -12.91 -3.02
C HIS A 33 -5.49 -13.81 -2.07
N ALA A 34 -6.14 -13.24 -1.06
CA ALA A 34 -6.87 -14.01 -0.06
C ALA A 34 -8.25 -14.45 -0.59
N THR A 35 -8.66 -15.66 -0.20
CA THR A 35 -10.02 -16.15 -0.37
C THR A 35 -10.87 -15.78 0.84
N GLU A 36 -12.21 -15.77 0.70
CA GLU A 36 -13.11 -15.54 1.83
C GLU A 36 -12.88 -16.54 2.96
N GLU A 37 -12.75 -17.83 2.64
CA GLU A 37 -12.46 -18.87 3.63
C GLU A 37 -11.11 -18.66 4.33
N GLY A 38 -10.10 -18.23 3.59
CA GLY A 38 -8.78 -17.86 4.12
C GLY A 38 -8.88 -16.70 5.12
N ILE A 39 -9.61 -15.64 4.78
CA ILE A 39 -9.85 -14.49 5.67
C ILE A 39 -10.55 -14.96 6.95
N ARG A 40 -11.64 -15.73 6.86
CA ARG A 40 -12.37 -16.28 8.01
C ARG A 40 -11.47 -17.12 8.92
N THR A 41 -10.61 -17.94 8.32
CA THR A 41 -9.67 -18.79 9.04
C THR A 41 -8.62 -17.98 9.79
N ILE A 42 -8.03 -16.97 9.13
CA ILE A 42 -7.05 -16.09 9.77
C ILE A 42 -7.68 -15.34 10.93
N VAL A 43 -8.84 -14.70 10.74
CA VAL A 43 -9.53 -13.95 11.80
C VAL A 43 -9.82 -14.85 13.00
N LYS A 44 -10.39 -16.04 12.77
CA LYS A 44 -10.64 -17.04 13.83
C LYS A 44 -9.38 -17.39 14.62
N ASN A 45 -8.28 -17.65 13.92
CA ASN A 45 -7.02 -18.05 14.55
C ASN A 45 -6.36 -16.88 15.30
N VAL A 46 -6.42 -15.66 14.76
CA VAL A 46 -5.90 -14.44 15.42
C VAL A 46 -6.66 -14.20 16.73
N ARG A 47 -7.99 -14.20 16.69
CA ARG A 47 -8.84 -13.97 17.88
C ARG A 47 -8.65 -15.08 18.93
N ALA A 48 -8.38 -16.33 18.51
CA ALA A 48 -8.07 -17.44 19.42
C ALA A 48 -6.69 -17.29 20.11
N VAL A 49 -5.74 -16.60 19.48
CA VAL A 49 -4.42 -16.32 20.09
C VAL A 49 -4.50 -15.15 21.07
N SER A 50 -5.09 -14.03 20.66
CA SER A 50 -5.26 -12.86 21.54
C SER A 50 -6.31 -11.89 20.99
N PRO A 51 -7.20 -11.36 21.84
CA PRO A 51 -8.11 -10.29 21.46
C PRO A 51 -7.40 -8.94 21.26
N HIS A 52 -6.15 -8.81 21.67
CA HIS A 52 -5.36 -7.58 21.59
C HIS A 52 -4.58 -7.45 20.27
N ILE A 53 -4.64 -8.45 19.38
CA ILE A 53 -4.07 -8.34 18.05
C ILE A 53 -5.08 -7.65 17.15
N GLY A 54 -4.74 -6.48 16.63
CA GLY A 54 -5.57 -5.80 15.63
C GLY A 54 -5.57 -6.58 14.31
N ILE A 55 -6.68 -6.51 13.60
CA ILE A 55 -6.84 -7.18 12.30
C ILE A 55 -7.14 -6.12 11.24
N MET A 56 -6.39 -6.15 10.16
CA MET A 56 -6.51 -5.25 9.03
C MET A 56 -6.72 -6.03 7.74
N ILE A 57 -7.75 -5.69 6.97
CA ILE A 57 -7.80 -6.07 5.56
C ILE A 57 -7.24 -4.95 4.70
N ASP A 58 -6.57 -5.32 3.63
CA ASP A 58 -6.03 -4.40 2.64
C ASP A 58 -6.76 -4.66 1.32
N THR A 59 -7.50 -3.65 0.82
CA THR A 59 -8.27 -3.78 -0.42
C THR A 59 -7.33 -3.95 -1.60
N LYS A 60 -7.81 -4.63 -2.65
CA LYS A 60 -7.04 -4.73 -3.88
C LYS A 60 -6.93 -3.37 -4.57
N GLY A 61 -8.02 -2.61 -4.54
CA GLY A 61 -8.17 -1.38 -5.32
C GLY A 61 -8.32 -1.63 -6.82
N PRO A 62 -8.70 -0.59 -7.56
CA PRO A 62 -8.78 -0.64 -9.01
C PRO A 62 -7.39 -0.51 -9.63
N GLU A 63 -7.07 -1.40 -10.55
CA GLU A 63 -5.81 -1.42 -11.29
C GLU A 63 -6.07 -1.64 -12.77
N VAL A 64 -5.31 -0.96 -13.61
CA VAL A 64 -5.19 -1.34 -15.02
C VAL A 64 -4.25 -2.51 -15.13
N ARG A 65 -4.63 -3.53 -15.88
CA ARG A 65 -3.82 -4.73 -16.11
C ARG A 65 -3.79 -5.12 -17.56
N THR A 66 -2.72 -5.76 -17.98
CA THR A 66 -2.69 -6.46 -19.27
C THR A 66 -3.65 -7.65 -19.25
N THR A 67 -4.13 -8.05 -20.40
CA THR A 67 -4.91 -9.28 -20.56
C THR A 67 -4.02 -10.53 -20.61
N GLY A 68 -4.61 -11.69 -20.91
CA GLY A 68 -3.86 -12.94 -21.02
C GLY A 68 -2.86 -12.94 -22.16
N VAL A 69 -1.74 -13.61 -21.96
CA VAL A 69 -0.76 -13.98 -23.00
C VAL A 69 -0.56 -15.49 -22.97
N ALA A 70 -0.36 -16.11 -24.14
CA ALA A 70 -0.14 -17.55 -24.23
C ALA A 70 1.20 -17.96 -23.59
N GLU A 71 2.24 -17.18 -23.82
CA GLU A 71 3.58 -17.31 -23.21
C GLU A 71 4.14 -15.90 -22.97
N PRO A 72 5.04 -15.71 -21.98
CA PRO A 72 5.67 -14.40 -21.76
C PRO A 72 6.32 -13.86 -23.03
N ILE A 73 5.98 -12.62 -23.38
CA ILE A 73 6.45 -11.96 -24.59
C ILE A 73 7.73 -11.19 -24.27
N HIS A 74 8.78 -11.43 -25.03
CA HIS A 74 10.03 -10.67 -24.92
C HIS A 74 9.98 -9.43 -25.83
N TYR A 75 10.33 -8.29 -25.27
CA TYR A 75 10.45 -7.02 -25.99
C TYR A 75 11.88 -6.50 -25.93
N ASN A 76 12.31 -5.90 -27.03
CA ASN A 76 13.60 -5.21 -27.14
C ASN A 76 13.38 -3.70 -27.20
N VAL A 77 14.40 -2.95 -26.84
CA VAL A 77 14.39 -1.48 -26.95
C VAL A 77 14.13 -1.08 -28.42
N GLY A 78 13.17 -0.18 -28.60
CA GLY A 78 12.76 0.33 -29.92
C GLY A 78 11.67 -0.49 -30.60
N ASP A 79 11.22 -1.61 -30.03
CA ASP A 79 10.03 -2.30 -30.53
C ASP A 79 8.82 -1.37 -30.43
N VAL A 80 7.94 -1.39 -31.44
CA VAL A 80 6.75 -0.54 -31.50
C VAL A 80 5.51 -1.43 -31.40
N VAL A 81 4.66 -1.13 -30.45
CA VAL A 81 3.46 -1.91 -30.15
C VAL A 81 2.20 -1.05 -30.18
N LYS A 82 1.06 -1.67 -30.47
CA LYS A 82 -0.26 -1.08 -30.40
C LYS A 82 -0.94 -1.46 -29.09
N ILE A 83 -1.54 -0.49 -28.39
CA ILE A 83 -2.17 -0.72 -27.10
C ILE A 83 -3.65 -0.33 -27.19
N PHE A 84 -4.53 -1.22 -26.71
CA PHE A 84 -5.97 -1.03 -26.72
C PHE A 84 -6.60 -1.33 -25.35
N GLY A 85 -7.67 -0.64 -25.02
CA GLY A 85 -8.55 -1.00 -23.91
C GLY A 85 -9.56 -2.07 -24.33
N ARG A 86 -9.16 -3.36 -24.36
CA ARG A 86 -10.00 -4.47 -24.79
C ARG A 86 -9.88 -5.64 -23.81
N PRO A 87 -10.64 -5.62 -22.69
CA PRO A 87 -10.49 -6.61 -21.62
C PRO A 87 -10.78 -8.05 -22.05
N GLU A 88 -11.58 -8.25 -23.13
CA GLU A 88 -11.98 -9.56 -23.63
C GLU A 88 -10.99 -10.16 -24.67
N MET A 89 -9.94 -9.44 -25.02
CA MET A 89 -8.99 -9.87 -26.06
C MET A 89 -7.65 -10.19 -25.43
N ASP A 90 -7.06 -11.32 -25.82
CA ASP A 90 -5.72 -11.67 -25.41
C ASP A 90 -4.66 -10.74 -26.02
N THR A 91 -3.58 -10.55 -25.29
CA THR A 91 -2.41 -9.78 -25.71
C THR A 91 -1.51 -10.65 -26.61
N SER A 92 -0.95 -10.03 -27.63
CA SER A 92 0.06 -10.61 -28.54
C SER A 92 1.28 -9.71 -28.63
N HIS A 93 2.35 -10.15 -29.32
CA HIS A 93 3.59 -9.38 -29.44
C HIS A 93 3.37 -7.96 -30.02
N ASP A 94 2.55 -7.82 -31.03
CA ASP A 94 2.34 -6.53 -31.71
C ASP A 94 1.18 -5.72 -31.13
N ILE A 95 0.32 -6.36 -30.32
CA ILE A 95 -0.89 -5.78 -29.74
C ILE A 95 -1.02 -6.12 -28.28
N ILE A 96 -0.94 -5.13 -27.43
CA ILE A 96 -1.20 -5.25 -25.99
C ILE A 96 -2.64 -4.82 -25.72
N ASN A 97 -3.41 -5.67 -25.07
CA ASN A 97 -4.76 -5.36 -24.64
C ASN A 97 -4.79 -5.16 -23.13
N LEU A 98 -5.53 -4.12 -22.68
CA LEU A 98 -5.64 -3.72 -21.29
C LEU A 98 -7.06 -3.92 -20.77
N SER A 99 -7.18 -4.10 -19.46
CA SER A 99 -8.45 -4.28 -18.74
C SER A 99 -9.30 -3.01 -18.67
N TYR A 100 -8.72 -1.84 -18.94
CA TYR A 100 -9.39 -0.54 -18.89
C TYR A 100 -9.75 -0.06 -20.31
N PRO A 101 -11.07 0.03 -20.66
CA PRO A 101 -11.50 0.35 -22.03
C PRO A 101 -11.09 1.74 -22.48
N ASP A 102 -11.11 2.73 -21.59
CA ASP A 102 -10.92 4.15 -21.92
C ASP A 102 -9.46 4.61 -21.83
N ILE A 103 -8.50 3.69 -21.76
CA ILE A 103 -7.07 4.00 -21.61
C ILE A 103 -6.55 5.04 -22.60
N ALA A 104 -7.00 4.99 -23.85
CA ALA A 104 -6.57 5.93 -24.88
C ALA A 104 -7.19 7.32 -24.74
N ALA A 105 -8.25 7.48 -23.94
CA ALA A 105 -8.83 8.79 -23.63
C ALA A 105 -8.02 9.52 -22.54
N ASP A 106 -7.48 8.77 -21.58
CA ASP A 106 -6.79 9.31 -20.40
C ASP A 106 -5.29 9.53 -20.64
N VAL A 107 -4.68 8.74 -21.57
CA VAL A 107 -3.23 8.75 -21.81
C VAL A 107 -2.87 9.63 -23.01
N LYS A 108 -1.78 10.40 -22.89
CA LYS A 108 -1.31 11.35 -23.89
C LYS A 108 -0.03 10.88 -24.56
N VAL A 109 0.26 11.47 -25.73
CA VAL A 109 1.56 11.30 -26.40
C VAL A 109 2.66 11.90 -25.51
N GLY A 110 3.68 11.10 -25.24
CA GLY A 110 4.80 11.46 -24.38
C GLY A 110 4.72 10.87 -22.96
N ASP A 111 3.59 10.26 -22.58
CA ASP A 111 3.46 9.56 -21.30
C ASP A 111 4.24 8.24 -21.32
N ASP A 112 4.69 7.83 -20.15
CA ASP A 112 5.31 6.53 -19.93
C ASP A 112 4.25 5.53 -19.43
N LEU A 113 4.24 4.34 -20.00
CA LEU A 113 3.42 3.21 -19.58
C LEU A 113 4.35 2.20 -18.93
N LEU A 114 4.19 2.02 -17.61
CA LEU A 114 4.99 1.11 -16.81
C LEU A 114 4.25 -0.20 -16.60
N PHE A 115 4.81 -1.30 -17.08
CA PHE A 115 4.26 -2.64 -16.94
C PHE A 115 5.03 -3.42 -15.88
N ASP A 116 4.31 -4.30 -15.13
CA ASP A 116 4.87 -5.19 -14.11
C ASP A 116 5.71 -4.42 -13.09
N ASP A 117 5.09 -3.42 -12.44
CA ASP A 117 5.70 -2.54 -11.44
C ASP A 117 6.94 -1.78 -11.97
N GLY A 118 6.95 -1.49 -13.28
CA GLY A 118 8.01 -0.75 -13.96
C GLY A 118 9.18 -1.60 -14.44
N GLU A 119 9.05 -2.94 -14.45
CA GLU A 119 10.08 -3.81 -15.06
C GLU A 119 10.17 -3.63 -16.58
N LEU A 120 9.06 -3.23 -17.22
CA LEU A 120 9.01 -2.91 -18.65
C LEU A 120 8.40 -1.52 -18.82
N ASP A 121 9.13 -0.63 -19.48
CA ASP A 121 8.75 0.75 -19.75
C ASP A 121 8.51 0.96 -21.26
N MET A 122 7.38 1.59 -21.59
CA MET A 122 7.02 1.95 -22.95
C MET A 122 6.56 3.39 -23.02
N LYS A 123 7.06 4.15 -23.99
CA LYS A 123 6.69 5.54 -24.23
C LYS A 123 5.62 5.68 -25.29
N VAL A 124 4.54 6.37 -25.00
CA VAL A 124 3.48 6.65 -25.98
C VAL A 124 4.00 7.64 -27.02
N ILE A 125 4.08 7.18 -28.27
CA ILE A 125 4.57 7.97 -29.41
C ILE A 125 3.45 8.48 -30.32
N ASP A 126 2.25 7.88 -30.26
CA ASP A 126 1.07 8.31 -31.01
C ASP A 126 -0.22 7.90 -30.28
N ASN A 127 -1.30 8.70 -30.42
CA ASN A 127 -2.63 8.40 -29.92
C ASN A 127 -3.65 8.59 -31.05
N GLN A 128 -4.25 7.50 -31.53
CA GLN A 128 -5.19 7.47 -32.64
C GLN A 128 -6.65 7.28 -32.20
N GLY A 129 -6.99 7.75 -31.01
CA GLY A 129 -8.32 7.67 -30.43
C GLY A 129 -8.54 6.36 -29.66
N PRO A 130 -8.97 5.24 -30.29
CA PRO A 130 -9.18 3.99 -29.56
C PRO A 130 -7.87 3.17 -29.34
N MET A 131 -6.75 3.67 -29.87
CA MET A 131 -5.47 2.96 -29.92
C MET A 131 -4.32 3.89 -29.58
N LEU A 132 -3.46 3.47 -28.67
CA LEU A 132 -2.15 4.07 -28.43
C LEU A 132 -1.10 3.33 -29.25
N VAL A 133 -0.06 4.03 -29.66
CA VAL A 133 1.17 3.44 -30.20
C VAL A 133 2.29 3.78 -29.23
N ALA A 134 3.01 2.76 -28.76
CA ALA A 134 4.07 2.94 -27.81
C ALA A 134 5.37 2.28 -28.26
N GLU A 135 6.49 2.91 -27.91
CA GLU A 135 7.85 2.41 -28.16
C GLU A 135 8.47 1.91 -26.86
N VAL A 136 9.04 0.72 -26.91
CA VAL A 136 9.69 0.07 -25.76
C VAL A 136 10.99 0.78 -25.42
N GLN A 137 11.15 1.16 -24.14
CA GLN A 137 12.30 1.93 -23.64
C GLN A 137 13.38 1.07 -23.00
N ASN A 138 13.03 -0.12 -22.47
CA ASN A 138 13.98 -1.07 -21.90
C ASN A 138 13.63 -2.50 -22.32
N GLU A 139 14.64 -3.37 -22.37
CA GLU A 139 14.43 -4.79 -22.64
C GLU A 139 13.73 -5.47 -21.46
N GLY A 140 12.74 -6.32 -21.74
CA GLY A 140 11.99 -7.04 -20.70
C GLY A 140 11.00 -8.06 -21.22
N PHE A 141 10.29 -8.71 -20.28
CA PHE A 141 9.26 -9.71 -20.59
C PHE A 141 7.89 -9.23 -20.08
N LEU A 142 6.86 -9.40 -20.90
CA LEU A 142 5.48 -9.14 -20.50
C LEU A 142 4.72 -10.45 -20.30
N GLY A 143 4.29 -10.70 -19.06
CA GLY A 143 3.44 -11.82 -18.70
C GLY A 143 1.96 -11.49 -18.71
N SER A 144 1.11 -12.48 -18.39
CA SER A 144 -0.35 -12.31 -18.25
C SER A 144 -0.71 -11.49 -17.03
N HIS A 145 -1.71 -10.63 -17.17
CA HIS A 145 -2.36 -9.88 -16.07
C HIS A 145 -1.39 -9.02 -15.23
N LYS A 146 -0.38 -8.45 -15.90
CA LYS A 146 0.59 -7.55 -15.27
C LYS A 146 0.00 -6.18 -15.02
N SER A 147 0.40 -5.51 -13.93
CA SER A 147 0.03 -4.13 -13.64
C SER A 147 0.44 -3.18 -14.76
N VAL A 148 -0.34 -2.12 -14.96
CA VAL A 148 -0.03 -1.05 -15.91
C VAL A 148 -0.26 0.28 -15.18
N ASN A 149 0.81 1.05 -15.02
CA ASN A 149 0.80 2.35 -14.39
C ASN A 149 1.10 3.45 -15.40
N VAL A 150 0.49 4.61 -15.23
CA VAL A 150 0.71 5.79 -16.07
C VAL A 150 1.09 6.95 -15.15
N PRO A 151 2.38 7.08 -14.80
CA PRO A 151 2.82 8.06 -13.83
C PRO A 151 2.41 9.48 -14.18
N GLY A 152 1.75 10.17 -13.25
CA GLY A 152 1.36 11.57 -13.39
C GLY A 152 0.02 11.82 -14.11
N GLU A 153 -0.61 10.81 -14.70
CA GLU A 153 -1.92 10.93 -15.34
C GLU A 153 -3.04 10.41 -14.43
N HIS A 154 -4.20 11.04 -14.53
CA HIS A 154 -5.40 10.60 -13.86
C HIS A 154 -6.10 9.52 -14.71
N ILE A 155 -6.24 8.32 -14.16
CA ILE A 155 -7.02 7.23 -14.77
C ILE A 155 -8.37 7.15 -14.07
N ASP A 156 -9.46 7.31 -14.82
CA ASP A 156 -10.82 7.36 -14.26
C ASP A 156 -11.34 5.97 -13.87
N LEU A 157 -10.73 5.41 -12.83
CA LEU A 157 -11.12 4.13 -12.24
C LEU A 157 -12.07 4.36 -11.05
N PRO A 158 -13.02 3.43 -10.79
CA PRO A 158 -13.89 3.52 -9.62
C PRO A 158 -13.06 3.41 -8.33
N ALA A 159 -13.47 4.08 -7.24
CA ALA A 159 -12.78 3.99 -5.95
C ALA A 159 -12.71 2.57 -5.38
N LEU A 160 -13.73 1.75 -5.65
CA LEU A 160 -13.84 0.38 -5.15
C LEU A 160 -14.25 -0.58 -6.26
N THR A 161 -13.58 -1.71 -6.32
CA THR A 161 -14.01 -2.84 -7.15
C THR A 161 -15.18 -3.61 -6.50
N GLU A 162 -15.88 -4.43 -7.25
CA GLU A 162 -16.92 -5.33 -6.70
C GLU A 162 -16.33 -6.31 -5.67
N LYS A 163 -15.08 -6.75 -5.88
CA LYS A 163 -14.36 -7.59 -4.91
C LYS A 163 -14.09 -6.84 -3.61
N ASP A 164 -13.70 -5.57 -3.69
CA ASP A 164 -13.45 -4.75 -2.50
C ASP A 164 -14.73 -4.54 -1.69
N ARG A 165 -15.85 -4.24 -2.35
CA ARG A 165 -17.17 -4.14 -1.69
C ARG A 165 -17.53 -5.40 -0.93
N LYS A 166 -17.34 -6.58 -1.53
CA LYS A 166 -17.60 -7.88 -0.87
C LYS A 166 -16.67 -8.08 0.33
N ASN A 167 -15.39 -7.74 0.19
CA ASN A 167 -14.43 -7.89 1.27
C ASN A 167 -14.69 -6.91 2.43
N ILE A 168 -15.18 -5.69 2.14
CA ILE A 168 -15.58 -4.73 3.17
C ILE A 168 -16.79 -5.26 3.95
N LEU A 169 -17.80 -5.81 3.28
CA LEU A 169 -18.95 -6.44 3.93
C LEU A 169 -18.52 -7.64 4.79
N LEU A 170 -17.60 -8.45 4.29
CA LEU A 170 -17.00 -9.56 5.06
C LEU A 170 -16.22 -9.04 6.29
N ALA A 171 -15.51 -7.92 6.16
CA ALA A 171 -14.82 -7.30 7.29
C ALA A 171 -15.78 -6.85 8.38
N ILE A 172 -16.93 -6.29 8.00
CA ILE A 172 -17.99 -5.89 8.93
C ILE A 172 -18.56 -7.13 9.63
N GLU A 173 -18.88 -8.19 8.89
CA GLU A 173 -19.39 -9.46 9.44
C GLU A 173 -18.41 -10.07 10.47
N LEU A 174 -17.11 -9.99 10.21
CA LEU A 174 -16.07 -10.61 11.03
C LEU A 174 -15.53 -9.69 12.15
N ASP A 175 -16.10 -8.50 12.32
CA ASP A 175 -15.65 -7.50 13.31
C ASP A 175 -14.14 -7.23 13.22
N ILE A 176 -13.69 -6.90 12.01
CA ILE A 176 -12.30 -6.54 11.71
C ILE A 176 -12.05 -5.09 12.16
N ASP A 177 -10.84 -4.78 12.61
CA ASP A 177 -10.54 -3.50 13.23
C ASP A 177 -10.23 -2.39 12.20
N PHE A 178 -9.57 -2.75 11.06
CA PHE A 178 -9.07 -1.76 10.10
C PHE A 178 -9.31 -2.19 8.66
N ILE A 179 -9.58 -1.21 7.80
CA ILE A 179 -9.51 -1.34 6.34
C ILE A 179 -8.39 -0.44 5.84
N ALA A 180 -7.35 -1.02 5.22
CA ALA A 180 -6.38 -0.28 4.42
C ALA A 180 -6.96 -0.14 3.00
N HIS A 181 -7.31 1.09 2.62
CA HIS A 181 -7.95 1.40 1.34
C HIS A 181 -6.91 1.79 0.31
N SER A 182 -6.77 0.98 -0.75
CA SER A 182 -5.76 1.14 -1.79
C SER A 182 -6.10 2.21 -2.81
N PHE A 183 -5.07 2.84 -3.36
CA PHE A 183 -5.11 3.81 -4.45
C PHE A 183 -6.02 5.02 -4.18
N VAL A 184 -6.02 5.52 -2.96
CA VAL A 184 -6.80 6.71 -2.59
C VAL A 184 -6.22 7.95 -3.27
N ARG A 185 -7.06 8.66 -4.02
CA ARG A 185 -6.72 9.85 -4.80
C ARG A 185 -7.25 11.13 -4.14
N ASN A 186 -8.40 11.05 -3.47
CA ASN A 186 -9.11 12.20 -2.91
C ASN A 186 -10.06 11.78 -1.78
N ALA A 187 -10.70 12.75 -1.13
CA ALA A 187 -11.66 12.50 -0.04
C ALA A 187 -12.89 11.68 -0.47
N ALA A 188 -13.31 11.76 -1.74
CA ALA A 188 -14.47 11.01 -2.23
C ALA A 188 -14.20 9.50 -2.28
N ASP A 189 -12.96 9.10 -2.60
CA ASP A 189 -12.56 7.68 -2.55
C ASP A 189 -12.69 7.11 -1.14
N VAL A 190 -12.24 7.85 -0.12
CA VAL A 190 -12.38 7.46 1.29
C VAL A 190 -13.85 7.37 1.69
N LYS A 191 -14.63 8.35 1.26
CA LYS A 191 -16.06 8.39 1.55
C LYS A 191 -16.82 7.20 0.97
N ALA A 192 -16.40 6.67 -0.17
CA ALA A 192 -17.00 5.47 -0.77
C ALA A 192 -16.92 4.24 0.15
N VAL A 193 -15.85 4.12 0.96
CA VAL A 193 -15.75 3.11 2.02
C VAL A 193 -16.58 3.49 3.24
N GLN A 194 -16.49 4.75 3.68
CA GLN A 194 -17.22 5.23 4.86
C GLN A 194 -18.74 5.05 4.70
N ASP A 195 -19.29 5.34 3.51
CA ASP A 195 -20.72 5.18 3.24
C ASP A 195 -21.19 3.72 3.41
N ILE A 196 -20.33 2.73 3.09
CA ILE A 196 -20.64 1.32 3.34
C ILE A 196 -20.62 1.02 4.84
N LEU A 197 -19.61 1.52 5.57
CA LEU A 197 -19.49 1.33 7.02
C LEU A 197 -20.68 1.95 7.75
N ASP A 198 -21.05 3.18 7.40
CA ASP A 198 -22.16 3.92 8.00
C ASP A 198 -23.50 3.21 7.76
N ALA A 199 -23.74 2.69 6.55
CA ALA A 199 -24.94 1.93 6.22
C ALA A 199 -25.10 0.66 7.07
N HIS A 200 -24.04 0.14 7.64
CA HIS A 200 -24.02 -1.06 8.47
C HIS A 200 -23.73 -0.76 9.96
N ASN A 201 -23.66 0.53 10.36
CA ASN A 201 -23.30 0.98 11.71
C ASN A 201 -22.00 0.35 12.21
N SER A 202 -20.97 0.32 11.36
CA SER A 202 -19.67 -0.28 11.66
C SER A 202 -18.67 0.77 12.12
N ASP A 203 -17.90 0.45 13.15
CA ASP A 203 -16.84 1.31 13.73
C ASP A 203 -15.44 1.02 13.17
N ILE A 204 -15.35 0.22 12.11
CA ILE A 204 -14.07 -0.13 11.46
C ILE A 204 -13.35 1.15 11.03
N LYS A 205 -12.03 1.20 11.28
CA LYS A 205 -11.19 2.37 11.00
C LYS A 205 -10.59 2.30 9.60
N ILE A 206 -10.62 3.42 8.89
CA ILE A 206 -10.10 3.53 7.52
C ILE A 206 -8.68 4.09 7.55
N ILE A 207 -7.74 3.30 7.01
CA ILE A 207 -6.36 3.70 6.75
C ILE A 207 -6.20 3.92 5.25
N SER A 208 -6.13 5.17 4.83
CA SER A 208 -5.98 5.50 3.41
C SER A 208 -4.54 5.29 2.95
N LYS A 209 -4.35 4.53 1.88
CA LYS A 209 -3.04 4.27 1.30
C LYS A 209 -2.72 5.34 0.26
N ILE A 210 -1.59 6.01 0.44
CA ILE A 210 -1.08 7.02 -0.49
C ILE A 210 -0.04 6.34 -1.37
N GLU A 211 -0.39 6.18 -2.63
CA GLU A 211 0.31 5.33 -3.62
C GLU A 211 0.59 6.04 -4.94
N ASN A 212 0.02 7.23 -5.16
CA ASN A 212 0.11 7.99 -6.40
C ASN A 212 0.27 9.49 -6.16
N GLN A 213 0.58 10.25 -7.20
CA GLN A 213 0.81 11.69 -7.10
C GLN A 213 -0.46 12.45 -6.68
N GLU A 214 -1.63 12.07 -7.20
CA GLU A 214 -2.91 12.73 -6.87
C GLU A 214 -3.20 12.60 -5.36
N GLY A 215 -2.99 11.41 -4.77
CA GLY A 215 -3.12 11.20 -3.33
C GLY A 215 -2.13 12.01 -2.48
N VAL A 216 -0.91 12.24 -2.99
CA VAL A 216 0.08 13.12 -2.35
C VAL A 216 -0.37 14.58 -2.40
N ASP A 217 -0.90 15.04 -3.53
CA ASP A 217 -1.35 16.42 -3.71
C ASP A 217 -2.59 16.71 -2.87
N ASN A 218 -3.51 15.75 -2.77
CA ASN A 218 -4.76 15.85 -2.02
C ASN A 218 -4.66 15.35 -0.57
N ILE A 219 -3.44 15.19 -0.03
CA ILE A 219 -3.22 14.58 1.30
C ILE A 219 -4.02 15.26 2.42
N ASP A 220 -4.22 16.56 2.37
CA ASP A 220 -4.90 17.31 3.44
C ASP A 220 -6.39 16.96 3.50
N GLU A 221 -7.08 16.88 2.36
CA GLU A 221 -8.49 16.49 2.31
C GLU A 221 -8.68 14.99 2.62
N ILE A 222 -7.77 14.13 2.15
CA ILE A 222 -7.78 12.69 2.47
C ILE A 222 -7.62 12.49 3.98
N LEU A 223 -6.64 13.17 4.57
CA LEU A 223 -6.35 13.08 6.00
C LEU A 223 -7.53 13.57 6.85
N ALA A 224 -8.26 14.60 6.40
CA ALA A 224 -9.42 15.10 7.13
C ALA A 224 -10.50 14.04 7.35
N VAL A 225 -10.71 13.13 6.39
CA VAL A 225 -11.77 12.12 6.38
C VAL A 225 -11.29 10.69 6.69
N SER A 226 -9.99 10.47 6.87
CA SER A 226 -9.41 9.16 7.21
C SER A 226 -9.11 9.05 8.70
N ASP A 227 -9.14 7.84 9.26
CA ASP A 227 -8.65 7.59 10.64
C ASP A 227 -7.12 7.50 10.68
N GLY A 228 -6.48 7.16 9.58
CA GLY A 228 -5.02 7.12 9.44
C GLY A 228 -4.58 7.05 8.00
N ILE A 229 -3.27 7.12 7.80
CA ILE A 229 -2.63 7.08 6.49
C ILE A 229 -1.59 5.95 6.44
N MET A 230 -1.46 5.28 5.30
CA MET A 230 -0.35 4.39 5.01
C MET A 230 0.49 4.99 3.86
N VAL A 231 1.77 5.17 4.12
CA VAL A 231 2.75 5.51 3.08
C VAL A 231 3.17 4.20 2.43
N ALA A 232 2.54 3.86 1.32
CA ALA A 232 2.74 2.58 0.61
C ALA A 232 3.81 2.78 -0.47
N ARG A 233 5.07 2.67 -0.05
CA ARG A 233 6.25 3.10 -0.83
C ARG A 233 6.50 2.27 -2.08
N GLY A 234 5.99 1.03 -2.15
CA GLY A 234 6.11 0.17 -3.33
C GLY A 234 5.42 0.78 -4.53
N ASP A 235 4.09 0.86 -4.48
CA ASP A 235 3.28 1.43 -5.56
C ASP A 235 3.60 2.92 -5.78
N MET A 236 3.82 3.67 -4.69
CA MET A 236 4.26 5.07 -4.78
C MET A 236 5.55 5.21 -5.60
N GLY A 237 6.52 4.31 -5.46
CA GLY A 237 7.80 4.38 -6.18
C GLY A 237 7.71 3.99 -7.66
N VAL A 238 6.57 3.40 -8.08
CA VAL A 238 6.24 3.17 -9.50
C VAL A 238 5.55 4.40 -10.09
N GLU A 239 4.59 4.98 -9.35
CA GLU A 239 3.78 6.12 -9.78
C GLU A 239 4.51 7.49 -9.68
N ILE A 240 5.50 7.59 -8.82
CA ILE A 240 6.25 8.82 -8.55
C ILE A 240 7.74 8.53 -8.69
N PRO A 241 8.54 9.45 -9.24
CA PRO A 241 9.99 9.23 -9.30
C PRO A 241 10.56 8.81 -7.95
N ILE A 242 11.21 7.67 -7.90
CA ILE A 242 11.65 7.00 -6.65
C ILE A 242 12.49 7.92 -5.74
N ARG A 243 13.22 8.87 -6.32
CA ARG A 243 14.01 9.87 -5.58
C ARG A 243 13.16 10.82 -4.73
N GLU A 244 11.88 10.99 -5.05
CA GLU A 244 10.95 11.88 -4.33
C GLU A 244 10.31 11.18 -3.11
N VAL A 245 10.22 9.84 -3.14
CA VAL A 245 9.53 9.05 -2.12
C VAL A 245 10.02 9.33 -0.70
N PRO A 246 11.34 9.45 -0.41
CA PRO A 246 11.79 9.74 0.96
C PRO A 246 11.33 11.12 1.48
N ALA A 247 11.28 12.13 0.60
CA ALA A 247 10.82 13.48 0.98
C ALA A 247 9.31 13.50 1.20
N ILE A 248 8.54 12.81 0.35
CA ILE A 248 7.09 12.65 0.48
C ILE A 248 6.76 11.90 1.77
N GLN A 249 7.44 10.80 2.07
CA GLN A 249 7.27 10.04 3.31
C GLN A 249 7.39 10.95 4.54
N LYS A 250 8.48 11.74 4.63
CA LYS A 250 8.71 12.67 5.75
C LYS A 250 7.60 13.72 5.86
N LYS A 251 7.17 14.28 4.73
CA LYS A 251 6.09 15.28 4.68
C LYS A 251 4.77 14.68 5.18
N ILE A 252 4.41 13.48 4.71
CA ILE A 252 3.17 12.80 5.11
C ILE A 252 3.22 12.45 6.59
N ILE A 253 4.30 11.81 7.07
CA ILE A 253 4.44 11.44 8.49
C ILE A 253 4.25 12.67 9.37
N LYS A 254 4.92 13.78 9.05
CA LYS A 254 4.80 15.03 9.80
C LYS A 254 3.37 15.56 9.81
N LYS A 255 2.68 15.60 8.67
CA LYS A 255 1.28 16.06 8.57
C LYS A 255 0.33 15.20 9.41
N VAL A 256 0.44 13.87 9.31
CA VAL A 256 -0.42 12.92 10.03
C VAL A 256 -0.17 13.00 11.54
N TYR A 257 1.09 13.13 11.94
CA TYR A 257 1.46 13.34 13.34
C TYR A 257 0.82 14.61 13.92
N HIS A 258 0.89 15.75 13.19
CA HIS A 258 0.26 16.99 13.60
C HIS A 258 -1.28 16.95 13.63
N ALA A 259 -1.88 16.07 12.84
CA ALA A 259 -3.32 15.81 12.86
C ALA A 259 -3.75 14.82 13.96
N GLU A 260 -2.81 14.37 14.80
CA GLU A 260 -3.03 13.39 15.86
C GLU A 260 -3.64 12.07 15.38
N LYS A 261 -3.36 11.71 14.13
CA LYS A 261 -3.80 10.47 13.49
C LYS A 261 -2.65 9.47 13.36
N VAL A 262 -2.98 8.22 13.03
CA VAL A 262 -1.96 7.18 12.87
C VAL A 262 -1.38 7.19 11.47
N VAL A 263 -0.07 6.95 11.37
CA VAL A 263 0.62 6.74 10.10
C VAL A 263 1.39 5.42 10.11
N ILE A 264 1.27 4.67 9.02
CA ILE A 264 1.96 3.39 8.80
C ILE A 264 2.98 3.60 7.68
N THR A 265 4.24 3.30 7.93
CA THR A 265 5.26 3.24 6.88
C THR A 265 5.39 1.80 6.39
N ALA A 266 5.20 1.59 5.10
CA ALA A 266 5.02 0.26 4.52
C ALA A 266 5.91 0.02 3.31
N THR A 267 6.10 -1.25 2.99
CA THR A 267 6.76 -1.83 1.83
C THR A 267 8.29 -1.74 1.86
N GLN A 268 8.92 -2.87 1.60
CA GLN A 268 10.38 -3.02 1.49
C GLN A 268 11.14 -2.52 2.74
N MET A 269 10.59 -2.75 3.94
CA MET A 269 11.24 -2.32 5.19
C MET A 269 12.43 -3.21 5.55
N LEU A 270 12.25 -4.54 5.47
CA LEU A 270 13.28 -5.57 5.70
C LEU A 270 13.27 -6.60 4.57
N ASP A 271 13.12 -6.16 3.33
CA ASP A 271 12.84 -6.98 2.15
C ASP A 271 13.84 -8.14 1.96
N SER A 272 15.13 -7.89 2.22
CA SER A 272 16.16 -8.93 2.14
C SER A 272 15.90 -10.11 3.10
N MET A 273 15.12 -9.90 4.17
CA MET A 273 14.74 -10.97 5.11
C MET A 273 13.66 -11.92 4.56
N ILE A 274 13.11 -11.66 3.40
CA ILE A 274 12.34 -12.68 2.66
C ILE A 274 13.22 -13.91 2.41
N LYS A 275 14.50 -13.72 2.10
CA LYS A 275 15.46 -14.77 1.73
C LYS A 275 16.58 -14.96 2.75
N ASN A 276 16.95 -13.94 3.50
CA ASN A 276 18.11 -13.91 4.40
C ASN A 276 17.70 -13.80 5.87
N PRO A 277 18.45 -14.40 6.81
CA PRO A 277 18.12 -14.36 8.25
C PRO A 277 18.44 -13.03 8.92
N ARG A 278 19.05 -12.07 8.20
CA ARG A 278 19.42 -10.74 8.69
C ARG A 278 19.17 -9.69 7.61
N PRO A 279 18.74 -8.48 8.01
CA PRO A 279 18.57 -7.37 7.08
C PRO A 279 19.91 -6.77 6.67
N THR A 280 19.88 -5.97 5.63
CA THR A 280 21.00 -5.09 5.27
C THR A 280 21.11 -3.91 6.24
N ARG A 281 22.25 -3.22 6.22
CA ARG A 281 22.42 -1.97 6.98
C ARG A 281 21.50 -0.86 6.48
N ALA A 282 21.24 -0.80 5.18
CA ALA A 282 20.33 0.17 4.58
C ALA A 282 18.90 -0.01 5.10
N GLU A 283 18.38 -1.24 5.11
CA GLU A 283 17.05 -1.56 5.65
C GLU A 283 16.93 -1.25 7.14
N THR A 284 17.94 -1.59 7.94
CA THR A 284 17.98 -1.24 9.37
C THR A 284 17.90 0.28 9.57
N THR A 285 18.60 1.04 8.72
CA THR A 285 18.58 2.50 8.76
C THR A 285 17.23 3.04 8.31
N ASP A 286 16.60 2.45 7.31
CA ASP A 286 15.29 2.83 6.81
C ASP A 286 14.21 2.70 7.88
N VAL A 287 14.12 1.54 8.54
CA VAL A 287 13.20 1.31 9.66
C VAL A 287 13.43 2.33 10.78
N ALA A 288 14.68 2.53 11.19
CA ALA A 288 15.02 3.49 12.24
C ALA A 288 14.64 4.92 11.85
N ASN A 289 14.89 5.33 10.60
CA ASN A 289 14.52 6.66 10.11
C ASN A 289 13.01 6.90 10.08
N ALA A 290 12.21 5.92 9.67
CA ALA A 290 10.76 6.02 9.74
C ALA A 290 10.27 6.30 11.18
N ILE A 291 10.92 5.67 12.17
CA ILE A 291 10.60 5.88 13.60
C ILE A 291 11.07 7.25 14.06
N TYR A 292 12.26 7.70 13.68
CA TYR A 292 12.75 9.05 13.98
C TYR A 292 11.89 10.15 13.34
N ASP A 293 11.30 9.88 12.19
CA ASP A 293 10.36 10.77 11.51
C ASP A 293 9.00 10.87 12.23
N GLY A 294 8.69 9.93 13.14
CA GLY A 294 7.47 9.92 13.94
C GLY A 294 6.38 8.99 13.43
N THR A 295 6.71 7.96 12.64
CA THR A 295 5.70 6.97 12.21
C THR A 295 5.06 6.26 13.40
N SER A 296 3.74 6.02 13.35
CA SER A 296 3.01 5.31 14.41
C SER A 296 3.20 3.80 14.34
N ALA A 297 3.41 3.29 13.12
CA ALA A 297 3.66 1.87 12.86
C ALA A 297 4.56 1.66 11.65
N VAL A 298 5.24 0.52 11.64
CA VAL A 298 6.03 -0.01 10.52
C VAL A 298 5.44 -1.34 10.08
N MET A 299 5.45 -1.64 8.79
CA MET A 299 4.78 -2.81 8.24
C MET A 299 5.74 -3.74 7.51
N LEU A 300 5.59 -5.04 7.76
CA LEU A 300 6.19 -6.14 6.99
C LEU A 300 5.14 -6.69 6.01
N SER A 301 5.55 -6.87 4.77
CA SER A 301 4.73 -7.40 3.67
C SER A 301 5.13 -8.84 3.33
N GLY A 302 5.93 -9.02 2.29
CA GLY A 302 6.45 -10.30 1.86
C GLY A 302 7.30 -11.01 2.92
N GLU A 303 8.01 -10.25 3.73
CA GLU A 303 8.90 -10.74 4.79
C GLU A 303 8.18 -11.66 5.77
N SER A 304 6.95 -11.32 6.16
CA SER A 304 6.15 -12.11 7.09
C SER A 304 5.10 -13.00 6.41
N ALA A 305 4.60 -12.63 5.21
CA ALA A 305 3.55 -13.37 4.51
C ALA A 305 4.07 -14.60 3.77
N ALA A 306 5.23 -14.50 3.14
CA ALA A 306 5.80 -15.53 2.27
C ALA A 306 7.30 -15.80 2.49
N GLY A 307 7.93 -14.99 3.34
CA GLY A 307 9.36 -15.06 3.61
C GLY A 307 9.78 -16.35 4.30
N LYS A 308 11.06 -16.65 4.19
CA LYS A 308 11.71 -17.80 4.85
C LYS A 308 11.90 -17.56 6.36
N TYR A 309 11.99 -16.30 6.80
CA TYR A 309 12.32 -15.91 8.16
C TYR A 309 11.29 -14.94 8.77
N PRO A 310 9.98 -15.28 8.79
CA PRO A 310 8.92 -14.34 9.17
C PRO A 310 8.97 -13.93 10.64
N VAL A 311 9.27 -14.85 11.55
CA VAL A 311 9.35 -14.54 12.99
C VAL A 311 10.55 -13.68 13.28
N GLU A 312 11.70 -14.03 12.70
CA GLU A 312 12.95 -13.29 12.82
C GLU A 312 12.85 -11.87 12.23
N ALA A 313 12.05 -11.69 11.17
CA ALA A 313 11.78 -10.38 10.60
C ALA A 313 10.99 -9.49 11.56
N VAL A 314 9.96 -10.02 12.21
CA VAL A 314 9.21 -9.29 13.25
C VAL A 314 10.08 -8.99 14.46
N GLU A 315 10.87 -9.96 14.95
CA GLU A 315 11.81 -9.74 16.07
C GLU A 315 12.86 -8.66 15.73
N MET A 316 13.39 -8.68 14.51
CA MET A 316 14.40 -7.71 14.08
C MET A 316 13.78 -6.31 14.00
N MET A 317 12.57 -6.19 13.44
CA MET A 317 11.85 -4.93 13.38
C MET A 317 11.57 -4.39 14.78
N ALA A 318 11.17 -5.23 15.74
CA ALA A 318 10.96 -4.86 17.12
C ALA A 318 12.26 -4.34 17.78
N LYS A 319 13.37 -5.05 17.61
CA LYS A 319 14.67 -4.64 18.14
C LYS A 319 15.15 -3.30 17.57
N ILE A 320 14.95 -3.06 16.27
CA ILE A 320 15.29 -1.79 15.63
C ILE A 320 14.40 -0.68 16.20
N ALA A 321 13.09 -0.93 16.32
CA ALA A 321 12.13 0.04 16.82
C ALA A 321 12.46 0.44 18.27
N GLU A 322 12.63 -0.52 19.17
CA GLU A 322 12.99 -0.27 20.57
C GLU A 322 14.29 0.54 20.69
N ARG A 323 15.29 0.19 19.86
CA ARG A 323 16.58 0.90 19.90
C ARG A 323 16.47 2.33 19.33
N ALA A 324 15.67 2.52 18.27
CA ALA A 324 15.42 3.85 17.70
C ALA A 324 14.65 4.73 18.70
N GLU A 325 13.56 4.22 19.28
CA GLU A 325 12.77 4.93 20.29
C GLU A 325 13.62 5.34 21.52
N ALA A 326 14.49 4.45 22.01
CA ALA A 326 15.40 4.75 23.10
C ALA A 326 16.45 5.84 22.78
N ALA A 327 16.66 6.14 21.50
CA ALA A 327 17.59 7.18 21.05
C ALA A 327 16.90 8.52 20.74
N ILE A 328 15.56 8.58 20.76
CA ILE A 328 14.80 9.82 20.52
C ILE A 328 14.87 10.71 21.77
N ASP A 329 15.29 11.96 21.57
CA ASP A 329 15.17 13.00 22.60
C ASP A 329 13.76 13.60 22.55
N TYR A 330 12.78 12.90 23.15
CA TYR A 330 11.38 13.32 23.20
C TYR A 330 11.20 14.69 23.84
N LYS A 331 12.03 15.03 24.84
CA LYS A 331 11.98 16.31 25.52
C LYS A 331 12.34 17.47 24.59
N LYS A 332 13.41 17.30 23.81
CA LYS A 332 13.82 18.27 22.79
C LYS A 332 12.75 18.42 21.72
N ASN A 333 12.22 17.31 21.22
CA ASN A 333 11.17 17.32 20.20
C ASN A 333 9.91 18.02 20.69
N PHE A 334 9.51 17.79 21.94
CA PHE A 334 8.34 18.43 22.56
C PHE A 334 8.47 19.96 22.59
N PHE A 335 9.63 20.52 22.91
CA PHE A 335 9.85 21.98 22.94
C PHE A 335 9.94 22.62 21.54
N HIS A 336 10.17 21.83 20.48
CA HIS A 336 10.18 22.31 19.10
C HIS A 336 8.84 22.12 18.39
N TYR A 337 7.84 21.60 19.08
CA TYR A 337 6.52 21.38 18.52
C TYR A 337 5.78 22.73 18.34
N GLU A 338 5.46 23.07 17.10
CA GLU A 338 4.61 24.24 16.80
C GLU A 338 3.19 23.96 17.30
N ARG A 339 2.71 24.76 18.22
CA ARG A 339 1.39 24.61 18.80
C ARG A 339 0.31 24.81 17.75
N ALA A 340 -0.65 23.89 17.68
CA ALA A 340 -1.86 24.09 16.91
C ALA A 340 -2.64 25.31 17.41
N ALA A 341 -3.28 26.05 16.50
CA ALA A 341 -4.01 27.27 16.83
C ALA A 341 -5.21 27.04 17.78
N ASN A 342 -5.74 25.81 17.83
CA ASN A 342 -6.89 25.43 18.65
C ASN A 342 -6.45 24.40 19.71
N GLN A 343 -5.96 24.87 20.84
CA GLN A 343 -5.63 24.01 21.99
C GLN A 343 -6.89 23.72 22.81
N ASN A 344 -7.12 22.44 23.11
CA ASN A 344 -8.14 22.01 24.07
C ASN A 344 -7.55 21.83 25.48
N VAL A 345 -8.39 21.54 26.45
CA VAL A 345 -7.98 21.38 27.86
C VAL A 345 -7.00 20.20 28.02
N THR A 346 -7.18 19.14 27.26
CA THR A 346 -6.30 17.95 27.27
C THR A 346 -4.89 18.33 26.81
N ASP A 347 -4.78 19.09 25.70
CA ASP A 347 -3.49 19.57 25.20
C ASP A 347 -2.76 20.44 26.22
N ALA A 348 -3.50 21.33 26.89
CA ALA A 348 -2.93 22.20 27.92
C ALA A 348 -2.41 21.39 29.12
N VAL A 349 -3.15 20.35 29.54
CA VAL A 349 -2.75 19.48 30.66
C VAL A 349 -1.55 18.64 30.27
N CYS A 350 -1.59 17.99 29.09
CA CYS A 350 -0.46 17.19 28.59
C CYS A 350 0.82 18.03 28.40
N HIS A 351 0.66 19.29 28.01
CA HIS A 351 1.81 20.21 27.87
C HIS A 351 2.40 20.64 29.22
N ALA A 352 1.59 20.72 30.26
CA ALA A 352 2.02 21.12 31.60
C ALA A 352 2.66 19.98 32.41
N ALA A 353 2.36 18.72 32.04
CA ALA A 353 2.89 17.52 32.70
C ALA A 353 4.31 17.17 32.20
#